data_ae2f95596a5bb04fefee19f9057e20b6
#
_entry.id   ae2f95596a5bb04fefee19f9057e20b6
#
_cell.length_a   1.000
_cell.length_b   1.000
_cell.length_c   1.000
_cell.angle_alpha   90.00
_cell.angle_beta   90.00
_cell.angle_gamma   90.00
#
_symmetry.space_group_name_H-M   'P 1'
#
loop_
_entity.id
_entity.type
_entity.pdbx_description
1 polymer ?
#
loop_
_entity_poly.entity_id
_entity_poly.type
_entity_poly.pdbx_seq_one_letter_code
_entity_poly.pdbx_strand_id
1 'polypeptide(L)'
;MRLSASKTNLATNKEGAYVRHAATHRADTIEAEAGRYHLHVALACPWAAGALSMIYLKGLEDVVSHSVVHPTWQRTRPEDPEDTHCGWAYRSPNDAPLSNPLGHGSYACDDALIEDPAGAVSIRDVYAAAGDTSGPFTTPALFDTKTGELVSNESTNILKLLNSAFDAVAKRPERDFYPSALATDLQTLNDELVYPHVNNGVYRSGFAQSQQAYDAAVSSLFAALEDLDGRLAKQRFLGGAKFSWLDLRLYHTLVRFDPVYVVYCPRSASFAFSS
;
A
#
# COMPACT_ATOMS: atom_id res chain seq x y z
N MET A 1 14.42 18.95 14.12
CA MET A 1 15.23 18.35 13.06
C MET A 1 14.27 17.93 11.96
N ARG A 2 14.29 18.55 10.78
CA ARG A 2 13.47 18.07 9.66
C ARG A 2 14.12 16.78 9.16
N LEU A 3 13.38 15.67 9.15
CA LEU A 3 13.82 14.48 8.42
C LEU A 3 14.12 14.92 6.99
N SER A 4 15.33 14.66 6.52
CA SER A 4 15.72 14.98 5.15
C SER A 4 14.76 14.29 4.20
N ALA A 5 13.94 15.05 3.49
CA ALA A 5 12.95 14.54 2.52
C ALA A 5 13.59 13.83 1.30
N SER A 6 14.91 13.74 1.25
CA SER A 6 15.65 13.34 0.07
C SER A 6 15.61 11.84 -0.26
N LYS A 7 15.03 10.99 0.59
CA LYS A 7 14.94 9.54 0.34
C LYS A 7 13.63 8.89 0.83
N THR A 8 12.63 9.69 1.17
CA THR A 8 11.28 9.19 1.44
C THR A 8 10.41 9.37 0.20
N ASN A 9 9.35 8.55 0.06
CA ASN A 9 8.34 8.71 -1.00
C ASN A 9 7.50 10.00 -0.89
N LEU A 10 7.94 10.97 -0.09
CA LEU A 10 7.27 12.22 0.22
C LEU A 10 7.81 13.36 -0.64
N ALA A 11 7.77 13.20 -1.96
CA ALA A 11 8.11 14.28 -2.88
C ALA A 11 6.95 15.26 -3.01
N THR A 12 7.28 16.57 -3.07
CA THR A 12 6.33 17.63 -3.42
C THR A 12 6.85 18.44 -4.59
N ASN A 13 5.93 18.94 -5.42
CA ASN A 13 6.28 19.86 -6.48
C ASN A 13 6.53 21.30 -5.96
N LYS A 14 6.82 22.23 -6.83
CA LYS A 14 7.12 23.63 -6.48
C LYS A 14 5.94 24.36 -5.81
N GLU A 15 4.71 23.92 -6.12
CA GLU A 15 3.47 24.45 -5.57
C GLU A 15 3.12 23.81 -4.20
N GLY A 16 3.94 22.90 -3.72
CA GLY A 16 3.74 22.20 -2.44
C GLY A 16 2.74 21.05 -2.50
N ALA A 17 2.36 20.61 -3.70
CA ALA A 17 1.48 19.45 -3.87
C ALA A 17 2.30 18.16 -3.84
N TYR A 18 1.76 17.13 -3.15
CA TYR A 18 2.37 15.80 -3.10
C TYR A 18 2.44 15.15 -4.48
N VAL A 19 3.59 14.60 -4.81
CA VAL A 19 3.85 13.83 -6.03
C VAL A 19 4.25 12.41 -5.66
N ARG A 20 3.51 11.42 -6.16
CA ARG A 20 3.85 10.01 -5.98
C ARG A 20 4.82 9.55 -7.07
N HIS A 21 5.91 8.92 -6.66
CA HIS A 21 6.81 8.25 -7.60
C HIS A 21 6.13 7.01 -8.20
N ALA A 22 6.39 6.75 -9.47
CA ALA A 22 5.97 5.52 -10.12
C ALA A 22 6.69 4.32 -9.49
N ALA A 23 6.04 3.16 -9.54
CA ALA A 23 6.68 1.89 -9.21
C ALA A 23 7.80 1.59 -10.22
N THR A 24 8.86 0.96 -9.73
CA THR A 24 10.09 0.68 -10.52
C THR A 24 10.14 -0.74 -11.05
N HIS A 25 9.37 -1.66 -10.44
CA HIS A 25 9.33 -3.08 -10.80
C HIS A 25 7.90 -3.47 -11.12
N ARG A 26 7.72 -4.09 -12.29
CA ARG A 26 6.40 -4.55 -12.75
C ARG A 26 6.57 -5.65 -13.79
N ALA A 27 6.33 -6.89 -13.39
CA ALA A 27 6.24 -8.01 -14.34
C ALA A 27 4.83 -8.08 -14.93
N ASP A 28 4.72 -8.39 -16.21
CA ASP A 28 3.44 -8.59 -16.87
C ASP A 28 2.85 -9.97 -16.56
N THR A 29 3.71 -10.97 -16.41
CA THR A 29 3.35 -12.36 -16.12
C THR A 29 4.36 -13.00 -15.16
N ILE A 30 3.92 -14.03 -14.45
CA ILE A 30 4.77 -14.86 -13.58
C ILE A 30 4.41 -16.33 -13.80
N GLU A 31 5.37 -17.22 -13.55
CA GLU A 31 5.15 -18.66 -13.55
C GLU A 31 4.57 -19.11 -12.21
N ALA A 32 3.40 -19.72 -12.19
CA ALA A 32 2.76 -20.20 -10.96
C ALA A 32 3.52 -21.41 -10.39
N GLU A 33 4.17 -21.20 -9.24
CA GLU A 33 4.87 -22.25 -8.49
C GLU A 33 4.64 -22.02 -6.99
N ALA A 34 4.11 -23.01 -6.29
CA ALA A 34 3.84 -22.91 -4.88
C ALA A 34 5.15 -22.77 -4.08
N GLY A 35 5.18 -21.84 -3.12
CA GLY A 35 6.35 -21.58 -2.28
C GLY A 35 7.47 -20.77 -2.93
N ARG A 36 7.33 -20.39 -4.22
CA ARG A 36 8.34 -19.62 -4.95
C ARG A 36 8.29 -18.12 -4.64
N TYR A 37 7.11 -17.58 -4.40
CA TYR A 37 6.94 -16.13 -4.24
C TYR A 37 6.72 -15.76 -2.79
N HIS A 38 7.31 -14.62 -2.42
CA HIS A 38 7.18 -14.04 -1.09
C HIS A 38 6.71 -12.59 -1.19
N LEU A 39 5.67 -12.24 -0.41
CA LEU A 39 5.09 -10.89 -0.39
C LEU A 39 5.52 -10.15 0.88
N HIS A 40 6.25 -9.05 0.73
CA HIS A 40 6.62 -8.17 1.82
C HIS A 40 5.59 -7.06 2.01
N VAL A 41 5.03 -6.93 3.20
CA VAL A 41 3.93 -6.00 3.48
C VAL A 41 4.17 -5.17 4.75
N ALA A 42 3.57 -3.98 4.75
CA ALA A 42 3.31 -3.21 5.95
C ALA A 42 1.79 -3.11 6.13
N LEU A 43 1.24 -3.58 7.26
CA LEU A 43 -0.21 -3.48 7.50
C LEU A 43 -0.69 -2.04 7.61
N ALA A 44 0.18 -1.10 7.97
CA ALA A 44 -0.10 0.34 7.94
C ALA A 44 -0.30 0.87 6.50
N CYS A 45 0.25 0.19 5.48
CA CYS A 45 0.16 0.58 4.09
C CYS A 45 -1.12 0.00 3.44
N PRO A 46 -2.09 0.81 2.97
CA PRO A 46 -3.30 0.31 2.33
C PRO A 46 -3.04 -0.47 1.05
N TRP A 47 -1.99 -0.10 0.32
CA TRP A 47 -1.58 -0.78 -0.91
C TRP A 47 -1.09 -2.20 -0.63
N ALA A 48 -0.28 -2.38 0.43
CA ALA A 48 0.24 -3.67 0.85
C ALA A 48 -0.84 -4.54 1.50
N ALA A 49 -1.69 -3.95 2.34
CA ALA A 49 -2.81 -4.64 2.96
C ALA A 49 -3.80 -5.19 1.90
N GLY A 50 -4.02 -4.45 0.80
CA GLY A 50 -4.81 -4.93 -0.34
C GLY A 50 -4.21 -6.17 -1.01
N ALA A 51 -2.89 -6.17 -1.24
CA ALA A 51 -2.19 -7.33 -1.80
C ALA A 51 -2.27 -8.56 -0.89
N LEU A 52 -2.07 -8.38 0.41
CA LEU A 52 -2.22 -9.45 1.40
C LEU A 52 -3.66 -9.99 1.44
N SER A 53 -4.66 -9.11 1.39
CA SER A 53 -6.07 -9.51 1.33
C SER A 53 -6.37 -10.37 0.09
N MET A 54 -5.74 -10.09 -1.04
CA MET A 54 -5.92 -10.89 -2.26
C MET A 54 -5.40 -12.32 -2.07
N ILE A 55 -4.29 -12.52 -1.35
CA ILE A 55 -3.79 -13.87 -1.00
C ILE A 55 -4.90 -14.65 -0.29
N TYR A 56 -5.53 -14.08 0.74
CA TYR A 56 -6.61 -14.75 1.48
C TYR A 56 -7.89 -14.90 0.67
N LEU A 57 -8.26 -13.93 -0.14
CA LEU A 57 -9.46 -13.98 -0.97
C LEU A 57 -9.40 -15.10 -2.02
N LYS A 58 -8.21 -15.32 -2.60
CA LYS A 58 -7.95 -16.38 -3.59
C LYS A 58 -7.60 -17.73 -2.95
N GLY A 59 -7.31 -17.76 -1.63
CA GLY A 59 -6.86 -18.97 -0.95
C GLY A 59 -5.46 -19.38 -1.37
N LEU A 60 -4.54 -18.41 -1.36
CA LEU A 60 -3.12 -18.58 -1.73
C LEU A 60 -2.20 -18.64 -0.50
N GLU A 61 -2.74 -18.82 0.70
CA GLU A 61 -2.00 -18.78 1.97
C GLU A 61 -0.88 -19.82 2.04
N ASP A 62 -1.06 -20.97 1.37
CA ASP A 62 -0.07 -22.04 1.30
C ASP A 62 0.77 -21.97 0.01
N VAL A 63 0.53 -20.99 -0.86
CA VAL A 63 1.16 -20.85 -2.17
C VAL A 63 2.15 -19.68 -2.20
N VAL A 64 1.74 -18.54 -1.63
CA VAL A 64 2.55 -17.31 -1.55
C VAL A 64 2.75 -16.96 -0.09
N SER A 65 3.98 -17.07 0.38
CA SER A 65 4.33 -16.69 1.74
C SER A 65 4.41 -15.16 1.89
N HIS A 66 4.39 -14.66 3.13
CA HIS A 66 4.50 -13.22 3.37
C HIS A 66 5.23 -12.91 4.67
N SER A 67 5.81 -11.72 4.72
CA SER A 67 6.39 -11.08 5.90
C SER A 67 5.73 -9.74 6.19
N VAL A 68 5.67 -9.37 7.47
CA VAL A 68 5.00 -8.15 7.93
C VAL A 68 5.99 -7.28 8.70
N VAL A 69 6.29 -6.10 8.18
CA VAL A 69 7.17 -5.12 8.84
C VAL A 69 6.44 -4.36 9.93
N HIS A 70 7.21 -3.80 10.86
CA HIS A 70 6.69 -2.93 11.91
C HIS A 70 6.02 -1.66 11.30
N PRO A 71 4.87 -1.19 11.83
CA PRO A 71 4.13 -0.06 11.26
C PRO A 71 4.84 1.29 11.41
N THR A 72 5.83 1.38 12.29
CA THR A 72 6.60 2.61 12.53
C THR A 72 7.94 2.55 11.80
N TRP A 73 8.19 3.52 10.94
CA TRP A 73 9.47 3.63 10.23
C TRP A 73 10.65 3.74 11.20
N GLN A 74 11.76 3.13 10.81
CA GLN A 74 13.01 3.14 11.55
C GLN A 74 14.15 3.57 10.63
N ARG A 75 15.28 4.03 11.18
CA ARG A 75 16.51 4.16 10.41
C ARG A 75 16.93 2.79 9.91
N THR A 76 17.16 2.67 8.61
CA THR A 76 17.52 1.38 7.99
C THR A 76 19.01 1.07 8.06
N ARG A 77 19.82 2.08 8.41
CA ARG A 77 21.27 1.97 8.66
C ARG A 77 21.61 2.83 9.88
N PRO A 78 21.18 2.42 11.09
CA PRO A 78 21.40 3.20 12.31
C PRO A 78 22.88 3.35 12.68
N GLU A 79 23.72 2.43 12.23
CA GLU A 79 25.17 2.39 12.43
C GLU A 79 25.92 3.45 11.58
N ASP A 80 25.33 3.90 10.48
CA ASP A 80 25.90 4.94 9.62
C ASP A 80 25.25 6.30 9.92
N PRO A 81 25.95 7.24 10.57
CA PRO A 81 25.39 8.55 10.91
C PRO A 81 25.05 9.40 9.67
N GLU A 82 25.71 9.15 8.53
CA GLU A 82 25.46 9.88 7.28
C GLU A 82 24.25 9.32 6.51
N ASP A 83 23.88 8.05 6.72
CA ASP A 83 22.69 7.49 6.13
C ASP A 83 21.45 7.79 6.98
N THR A 84 20.71 8.83 6.59
CA THR A 84 19.49 9.29 7.28
C THR A 84 18.21 8.65 6.78
N HIS A 85 18.31 7.63 5.92
CA HIS A 85 17.13 6.95 5.37
C HIS A 85 16.30 6.28 6.48
N CYS A 86 15.00 6.57 6.50
CA CYS A 86 14.00 5.93 7.34
C CYS A 86 13.00 5.16 6.46
N GLY A 87 12.66 3.94 6.86
CA GLY A 87 11.76 3.08 6.12
C GLY A 87 11.20 1.94 6.97
N TRP A 88 10.56 1.02 6.30
CA TRP A 88 9.97 -0.16 6.91
C TRP A 88 11.04 -1.13 7.38
N ALA A 89 10.98 -1.51 8.66
CA ALA A 89 11.92 -2.45 9.28
C ALA A 89 11.16 -3.65 9.85
N TYR A 90 11.79 -4.82 9.77
CA TYR A 90 11.31 -6.03 10.43
C TYR A 90 11.60 -5.99 11.91
N ARG A 91 10.75 -6.58 12.69
CA ARG A 91 10.89 -6.79 14.14
C ARG A 91 10.25 -8.10 14.54
N SER A 92 10.80 -8.71 15.57
CA SER A 92 10.18 -9.85 16.23
C SER A 92 9.02 -9.40 17.12
N PRO A 93 7.93 -10.19 17.25
CA PRO A 93 6.85 -9.92 18.19
C PRO A 93 7.31 -9.75 19.65
N ASN A 94 8.48 -10.28 19.99
CA ASN A 94 9.04 -10.21 21.35
C ASN A 94 10.00 -9.02 21.57
N ASP A 95 10.21 -8.20 20.55
CA ASP A 95 11.06 -7.03 20.67
C ASP A 95 10.42 -5.96 21.55
N ALA A 96 11.26 -5.12 22.17
CA ALA A 96 10.78 -3.96 22.91
C ALA A 96 10.00 -3.00 22.00
N PRO A 97 8.97 -2.31 22.53
CA PRO A 97 8.24 -1.31 21.77
C PRO A 97 9.15 -0.24 21.16
N LEU A 98 8.82 0.21 19.96
CA LEU A 98 9.58 1.20 19.22
C LEU A 98 8.96 2.60 19.30
N SER A 99 9.82 3.60 19.33
CA SER A 99 9.43 4.98 19.00
C SER A 99 9.63 5.25 17.51
N ASN A 100 8.98 6.30 16.99
CA ASN A 100 9.30 6.76 15.64
C ASN A 100 10.73 7.34 15.57
N PRO A 101 11.30 7.62 14.39
CA PRO A 101 12.67 8.13 14.25
C PRO A 101 12.94 9.47 14.95
N LEU A 102 11.90 10.18 15.39
CA LEU A 102 12.01 11.41 16.18
C LEU A 102 11.92 11.17 17.70
N GLY A 103 11.80 9.90 18.12
CA GLY A 103 11.70 9.52 19.53
C GLY A 103 10.29 9.66 20.13
N HIS A 104 9.24 9.85 19.29
CA HIS A 104 7.87 10.00 19.76
C HIS A 104 7.09 8.68 19.69
N GLY A 105 6.18 8.54 20.66
CA GLY A 105 5.29 7.38 20.80
C GLY A 105 5.98 6.15 21.35
N SER A 106 5.17 5.12 21.58
CA SER A 106 5.61 3.77 21.96
C SER A 106 4.69 2.80 21.25
N TYR A 107 5.22 2.03 20.31
CA TYR A 107 4.47 1.16 19.42
C TYR A 107 4.92 -0.28 19.67
N ALA A 108 3.99 -1.11 20.06
CA ALA A 108 4.27 -2.51 20.42
C ALA A 108 4.77 -3.30 19.20
N CYS A 109 5.66 -4.24 19.46
CA CYS A 109 5.94 -5.36 18.58
C CYS A 109 5.01 -6.51 19.00
N ASP A 110 4.06 -6.87 18.16
CA ASP A 110 3.01 -7.84 18.46
C ASP A 110 2.98 -9.00 17.44
N ASP A 111 2.08 -9.95 17.65
CA ASP A 111 1.95 -11.17 16.83
C ASP A 111 1.52 -10.92 15.37
N ALA A 112 1.19 -9.69 15.01
CA ALA A 112 0.95 -9.33 13.61
C ALA A 112 2.24 -9.16 12.80
N LEU A 113 3.40 -9.06 13.46
CA LEU A 113 4.70 -8.94 12.83
C LEU A 113 5.21 -10.32 12.40
N ILE A 114 5.76 -10.38 11.18
CA ILE A 114 6.35 -11.60 10.63
C ILE A 114 7.70 -11.24 10.02
N GLU A 115 8.76 -11.77 10.60
CA GLU A 115 10.12 -11.54 10.14
C GLU A 115 10.34 -12.09 8.72
N ASP A 116 11.30 -11.52 8.03
CA ASP A 116 11.70 -12.04 6.72
C ASP A 116 12.48 -13.35 6.86
N PRO A 117 12.06 -14.45 6.20
CA PRO A 117 12.73 -15.74 6.29
C PRO A 117 14.15 -15.73 5.70
N ALA A 118 14.48 -14.77 4.85
CA ALA A 118 15.83 -14.58 4.30
C ALA A 118 16.72 -13.72 5.21
N GLY A 119 16.17 -13.19 6.33
CA GLY A 119 16.90 -12.43 7.33
C GLY A 119 17.14 -10.96 6.98
N ALA A 120 16.40 -10.40 6.02
CA ALA A 120 16.40 -8.95 5.80
C ALA A 120 15.92 -8.22 7.06
N VAL A 121 16.60 -7.15 7.44
CA VAL A 121 16.20 -6.33 8.61
C VAL A 121 15.31 -5.15 8.23
N SER A 122 15.22 -4.85 6.94
CA SER A 122 14.36 -3.80 6.39
C SER A 122 13.94 -4.10 4.96
N ILE A 123 12.91 -3.40 4.47
CA ILE A 123 12.51 -3.47 3.06
C ILE A 123 13.64 -2.99 2.13
N ARG A 124 14.50 -2.08 2.58
CA ARG A 124 15.69 -1.66 1.84
C ARG A 124 16.62 -2.84 1.55
N ASP A 125 16.74 -3.80 2.47
CA ASP A 125 17.59 -4.99 2.28
C ASP A 125 16.97 -5.95 1.27
N VAL A 126 15.64 -6.07 1.25
CA VAL A 126 14.90 -6.86 0.23
C VAL A 126 15.19 -6.32 -1.17
N TYR A 127 15.12 -5.00 -1.36
CA TYR A 127 15.43 -4.37 -2.64
C TYR A 127 16.91 -4.53 -3.00
N ALA A 128 17.81 -4.35 -2.04
CA ALA A 128 19.24 -4.55 -2.25
C ALA A 128 19.59 -5.99 -2.66
N ALA A 129 18.90 -6.99 -2.09
CA ALA A 129 19.05 -8.40 -2.49
C ALA A 129 18.64 -8.64 -3.95
N ALA A 130 17.67 -7.86 -4.48
CA ALA A 130 17.28 -7.87 -5.89
C ALA A 130 18.15 -6.94 -6.78
N GLY A 131 19.24 -6.36 -6.23
CA GLY A 131 20.14 -5.47 -6.96
C GLY A 131 19.65 -4.01 -7.09
N ASP A 132 18.51 -3.65 -6.51
CA ASP A 132 18.01 -2.26 -6.48
C ASP A 132 18.46 -1.56 -5.21
N THR A 133 19.39 -0.65 -5.32
CA THR A 133 19.91 0.19 -4.23
C THR A 133 19.47 1.65 -4.34
N SER A 134 18.70 2.00 -5.37
CA SER A 134 18.33 3.38 -5.69
C SER A 134 17.07 3.83 -4.96
N GLY A 135 16.14 2.89 -4.64
CA GLY A 135 14.82 3.20 -4.06
C GLY A 135 13.88 3.91 -5.05
N PRO A 136 12.71 4.28 -4.59
CA PRO A 136 12.18 4.20 -3.23
C PRO A 136 11.85 2.76 -2.79
N PHE A 137 12.18 2.43 -1.53
CA PHE A 137 11.99 1.09 -0.96
C PHE A 137 10.58 0.97 -0.36
N THR A 138 9.62 0.51 -1.16
CA THR A 138 8.18 0.54 -0.83
C THR A 138 7.59 -0.82 -0.55
N THR A 139 6.43 -0.84 0.10
CA THR A 139 5.54 -1.99 0.20
C THR A 139 4.21 -1.69 -0.52
N PRO A 140 3.55 -2.72 -1.10
CA PRO A 140 3.95 -4.13 -1.17
C PRO A 140 5.17 -4.33 -2.08
N ALA A 141 5.89 -5.44 -1.84
CA ALA A 141 6.95 -5.90 -2.72
C ALA A 141 6.80 -7.43 -2.91
N LEU A 142 6.59 -7.88 -4.14
CA LEU A 142 6.50 -9.29 -4.49
C LEU A 142 7.86 -9.76 -4.98
N PHE A 143 8.45 -10.73 -4.30
CA PHE A 143 9.79 -11.23 -4.53
C PHE A 143 9.74 -12.68 -5.05
N ASP A 144 10.55 -13.00 -6.04
CA ASP A 144 10.77 -14.37 -6.52
C ASP A 144 12.00 -14.96 -5.81
N THR A 145 11.75 -15.84 -4.86
CA THR A 145 12.82 -16.44 -4.05
C THR A 145 13.73 -17.40 -4.84
N LYS A 146 13.26 -17.88 -5.99
CA LYS A 146 14.00 -18.79 -6.86
C LYS A 146 15.01 -18.05 -7.74
N THR A 147 14.63 -16.87 -8.25
CA THR A 147 15.51 -16.07 -9.12
C THR A 147 16.25 -14.96 -8.36
N GLY A 148 15.79 -14.60 -7.17
CA GLY A 148 16.31 -13.47 -6.40
C GLY A 148 15.87 -12.11 -6.94
N GLU A 149 14.77 -12.06 -7.69
CA GLU A 149 14.29 -10.85 -8.36
C GLU A 149 13.10 -10.22 -7.64
N LEU A 150 13.02 -8.91 -7.64
CA LEU A 150 11.84 -8.16 -7.26
C LEU A 150 10.86 -8.13 -8.45
N VAL A 151 9.81 -8.95 -8.37
CA VAL A 151 8.83 -9.14 -9.44
C VAL A 151 7.99 -7.90 -9.66
N SER A 152 7.49 -7.32 -8.57
CA SER A 152 6.68 -6.10 -8.64
C SER A 152 6.63 -5.38 -7.30
N ASN A 153 6.64 -4.04 -7.36
CA ASN A 153 6.30 -3.15 -6.25
C ASN A 153 5.10 -2.22 -6.61
N GLU A 154 4.38 -2.54 -7.69
CA GLU A 154 3.14 -1.85 -8.08
C GLU A 154 1.94 -2.65 -7.57
N SER A 155 1.17 -2.05 -6.67
CA SER A 155 0.10 -2.75 -5.94
C SER A 155 -1.00 -3.30 -6.84
N THR A 156 -1.43 -2.57 -7.89
CA THR A 156 -2.47 -3.05 -8.81
C THR A 156 -1.96 -4.21 -9.66
N ASN A 157 -0.70 -4.16 -10.06
CA ASN A 157 -0.07 -5.26 -10.78
C ASN A 157 0.02 -6.51 -9.89
N ILE A 158 0.43 -6.38 -8.62
CA ILE A 158 0.46 -7.49 -7.67
C ILE A 158 -0.94 -8.07 -7.47
N LEU A 159 -1.97 -7.23 -7.29
CA LEU A 159 -3.37 -7.71 -7.20
C LEU A 159 -3.78 -8.53 -8.42
N LYS A 160 -3.42 -8.06 -9.63
CA LYS A 160 -3.75 -8.74 -10.89
C LYS A 160 -3.02 -10.08 -11.02
N LEU A 161 -1.72 -10.12 -10.70
CA LEU A 161 -0.92 -11.35 -10.69
C LEU A 161 -1.50 -12.37 -9.70
N LEU A 162 -1.81 -11.96 -8.47
CA LEU A 162 -2.39 -12.84 -7.44
C LEU A 162 -3.81 -13.31 -7.81
N ASN A 163 -4.57 -12.51 -8.56
CA ASN A 163 -5.92 -12.88 -8.98
C ASN A 163 -5.94 -14.06 -9.97
N SER A 164 -5.00 -14.14 -10.89
CA SER A 164 -5.12 -15.06 -12.03
C SER A 164 -3.93 -15.97 -12.28
N ALA A 165 -2.69 -15.55 -11.96
CA ALA A 165 -1.52 -16.34 -12.28
C ALA A 165 -1.49 -17.69 -11.54
N PHE A 166 -2.08 -17.76 -10.35
CA PHE A 166 -2.05 -18.92 -9.47
C PHE A 166 -3.33 -19.78 -9.51
N ASP A 167 -4.24 -19.60 -10.46
CA ASP A 167 -5.52 -20.31 -10.48
C ASP A 167 -5.36 -21.84 -10.47
N ALA A 168 -4.30 -22.37 -11.09
CA ALA A 168 -4.02 -23.80 -11.09
C ALA A 168 -3.71 -24.41 -9.71
N VAL A 169 -3.31 -23.59 -8.74
CA VAL A 169 -2.88 -24.00 -7.38
C VAL A 169 -3.63 -23.27 -6.26
N ALA A 170 -4.52 -22.36 -6.60
CA ALA A 170 -5.34 -21.62 -5.64
C ALA A 170 -6.43 -22.52 -5.04
N LYS A 171 -6.77 -22.30 -3.76
CA LYS A 171 -7.91 -22.99 -3.11
C LYS A 171 -9.27 -22.51 -3.64
N ARG A 172 -9.31 -21.30 -4.22
CA ARG A 172 -10.53 -20.64 -4.71
C ARG A 172 -10.33 -20.04 -6.10
N PRO A 173 -9.98 -20.87 -7.12
CA PRO A 173 -9.70 -20.40 -8.48
C PRO A 173 -10.91 -19.75 -9.15
N GLU A 174 -12.14 -20.15 -8.76
CA GLU A 174 -13.39 -19.60 -9.28
C GLU A 174 -13.65 -18.13 -8.89
N ARG A 175 -12.92 -17.61 -7.92
CA ARG A 175 -13.03 -16.21 -7.50
C ARG A 175 -12.20 -15.33 -8.41
N ASP A 176 -12.87 -14.65 -9.34
CA ASP A 176 -12.27 -13.65 -10.21
C ASP A 176 -12.67 -12.25 -9.77
N PHE A 177 -11.69 -11.45 -9.33
CA PHE A 177 -11.86 -10.06 -8.90
C PHE A 177 -11.52 -9.06 -10.01
N TYR A 178 -11.08 -9.55 -11.19
CA TYR A 178 -10.81 -8.76 -12.40
C TYR A 178 -11.70 -9.21 -13.57
N PRO A 179 -13.04 -9.22 -13.42
CA PRO A 179 -13.93 -9.76 -14.44
C PRO A 179 -13.74 -9.01 -15.76
N SER A 180 -13.47 -9.76 -16.83
CA SER A 180 -13.17 -9.21 -18.16
C SER A 180 -14.30 -8.32 -18.71
N ALA A 181 -15.55 -8.67 -18.42
CA ALA A 181 -16.72 -7.90 -18.82
C ALA A 181 -16.80 -6.48 -18.20
N LEU A 182 -16.12 -6.26 -17.06
CA LEU A 182 -16.10 -4.97 -16.35
C LEU A 182 -14.71 -4.31 -16.38
N ALA A 183 -13.75 -4.91 -17.08
CA ALA A 183 -12.36 -4.50 -17.00
C ALA A 183 -12.15 -3.02 -17.38
N THR A 184 -12.76 -2.58 -18.49
CA THR A 184 -12.65 -1.19 -18.96
C THR A 184 -13.33 -0.21 -17.99
N ASP A 185 -14.54 -0.52 -17.54
CA ASP A 185 -15.31 0.37 -16.68
C ASP A 185 -14.66 0.54 -15.31
N LEU A 186 -14.18 -0.58 -14.72
CA LEU A 186 -13.46 -0.54 -13.45
C LEU A 186 -12.12 0.17 -13.57
N GLN A 187 -11.41 -0.01 -14.68
CA GLN A 187 -10.15 0.70 -14.91
C GLN A 187 -10.38 2.20 -15.08
N THR A 188 -11.36 2.60 -15.87
CA THR A 188 -11.75 4.02 -16.04
C THR A 188 -12.14 4.64 -14.70
N LEU A 189 -13.00 3.96 -13.93
CA LEU A 189 -13.41 4.45 -12.60
C LEU A 189 -12.22 4.55 -11.63
N ASN A 190 -11.29 3.61 -11.70
CA ASN A 190 -10.05 3.70 -10.93
C ASN A 190 -9.22 4.93 -11.32
N ASP A 191 -8.95 5.11 -12.61
CA ASP A 191 -7.99 6.09 -13.11
C ASP A 191 -8.52 7.52 -13.04
N GLU A 192 -9.83 7.70 -13.19
CA GLU A 192 -10.46 9.01 -13.19
C GLU A 192 -11.00 9.45 -11.81
N LEU A 193 -11.36 8.51 -10.93
CA LEU A 193 -12.00 8.85 -9.65
C LEU A 193 -11.28 8.24 -8.43
N VAL A 194 -11.26 6.89 -8.33
CA VAL A 194 -10.88 6.23 -7.07
C VAL A 194 -9.41 6.46 -6.74
N TYR A 195 -8.51 6.20 -7.70
CA TYR A 195 -7.08 6.35 -7.45
C TYR A 195 -6.65 7.80 -7.25
N PRO A 196 -6.91 8.76 -8.17
CA PRO A 196 -6.36 10.11 -8.05
C PRO A 196 -6.98 10.92 -6.92
N HIS A 197 -8.27 10.70 -6.61
CA HIS A 197 -9.01 11.56 -5.70
C HIS A 197 -9.26 10.93 -4.32
N VAL A 198 -9.31 9.59 -4.20
CA VAL A 198 -9.50 8.92 -2.93
C VAL A 198 -8.22 8.24 -2.47
N ASN A 199 -7.75 7.18 -3.15
CA ASN A 199 -6.60 6.42 -2.67
C ASN A 199 -5.32 7.26 -2.58
N ASN A 200 -5.04 8.08 -3.59
CA ASN A 200 -3.93 9.04 -3.58
C ASN A 200 -4.35 10.40 -3.00
N GLY A 201 -5.64 10.71 -3.00
CA GLY A 201 -6.21 11.95 -2.49
C GLY A 201 -5.91 12.18 -1.02
N VAL A 202 -6.04 11.15 -0.18
CA VAL A 202 -5.68 11.22 1.25
C VAL A 202 -4.22 11.56 1.48
N TYR A 203 -3.30 11.06 0.63
CA TYR A 203 -1.88 11.42 0.66
C TYR A 203 -1.65 12.84 0.17
N ARG A 204 -2.33 13.26 -0.91
CA ARG A 204 -2.25 14.62 -1.43
C ARG A 204 -2.72 15.64 -0.39
N SER A 205 -3.73 15.31 0.39
CA SER A 205 -4.21 16.13 1.50
C SER A 205 -3.23 16.13 2.68
N GLY A 206 -2.77 14.94 3.12
CA GLY A 206 -1.93 14.80 4.30
C GLY A 206 -0.51 15.33 4.14
N PHE A 207 0.05 15.29 2.92
CA PHE A 207 1.42 15.72 2.62
C PHE A 207 1.52 17.05 1.88
N ALA A 208 0.41 17.77 1.69
CA ALA A 208 0.43 19.12 1.13
C ALA A 208 1.30 20.06 1.98
N GLN A 209 2.15 20.84 1.31
CA GLN A 209 3.05 21.82 1.96
C GLN A 209 2.62 23.27 1.72
N SER A 210 1.50 23.49 1.03
CA SER A 210 0.87 24.79 0.88
C SER A 210 -0.63 24.69 1.14
N GLN A 211 -1.24 25.79 1.62
CA GLN A 211 -2.68 25.85 1.84
C GLN A 211 -3.45 25.63 0.53
N GLN A 212 -2.99 26.20 -0.57
CA GLN A 212 -3.61 26.02 -1.87
C GLN A 212 -3.62 24.55 -2.32
N ALA A 213 -2.49 23.84 -2.17
CA ALA A 213 -2.40 22.43 -2.52
C ALA A 213 -3.31 21.57 -1.60
N TYR A 214 -3.38 21.90 -0.33
CA TYR A 214 -4.25 21.25 0.64
C TYR A 214 -5.73 21.43 0.27
N ASP A 215 -6.18 22.67 0.06
CA ASP A 215 -7.57 22.99 -0.25
C ASP A 215 -8.03 22.30 -1.54
N ALA A 216 -7.19 22.30 -2.57
CA ALA A 216 -7.47 21.61 -3.82
C ALA A 216 -7.58 20.08 -3.65
N ALA A 217 -6.69 19.49 -2.84
CA ALA A 217 -6.70 18.05 -2.59
C ALA A 217 -7.92 17.61 -1.77
N VAL A 218 -8.24 18.36 -0.70
CA VAL A 218 -9.40 18.06 0.17
C VAL A 218 -10.72 18.23 -0.58
N SER A 219 -10.89 19.33 -1.32
CA SER A 219 -12.12 19.55 -2.11
C SER A 219 -12.34 18.41 -3.11
N SER A 220 -11.28 18.01 -3.81
CA SER A 220 -11.33 16.91 -4.76
C SER A 220 -11.62 15.55 -4.10
N LEU A 221 -11.05 15.30 -2.92
CA LEU A 221 -11.27 14.08 -2.16
C LEU A 221 -12.73 13.93 -1.72
N PHE A 222 -13.33 14.98 -1.12
CA PHE A 222 -14.69 14.92 -0.66
C PHE A 222 -15.70 14.86 -1.80
N ALA A 223 -15.49 15.57 -2.90
CA ALA A 223 -16.34 15.44 -4.09
C ALA A 223 -16.31 14.00 -4.66
N ALA A 224 -15.16 13.34 -4.63
CA ALA A 224 -15.05 11.94 -5.06
C ALA A 224 -15.75 10.98 -4.08
N LEU A 225 -15.68 11.23 -2.77
CA LEU A 225 -16.39 10.43 -1.77
C LEU A 225 -17.90 10.57 -1.93
N GLU A 226 -18.43 11.76 -2.20
CA GLU A 226 -19.86 12.01 -2.49
C GLU A 226 -20.33 11.29 -3.77
N ASP A 227 -19.52 11.30 -4.85
CA ASP A 227 -19.85 10.54 -6.07
C ASP A 227 -19.91 9.03 -5.77
N LEU A 228 -18.91 8.50 -5.04
CA LEU A 228 -18.86 7.08 -4.67
C LEU A 228 -20.03 6.68 -3.76
N ASP A 229 -20.42 7.51 -2.80
CA ASP A 229 -21.59 7.29 -1.95
C ASP A 229 -22.87 7.22 -2.80
N GLY A 230 -23.05 8.18 -3.73
CA GLY A 230 -24.18 8.20 -4.66
C GLY A 230 -24.24 6.99 -5.61
N ARG A 231 -23.08 6.39 -5.96
CA ARG A 231 -23.00 5.13 -6.72
C ARG A 231 -23.39 3.93 -5.86
N LEU A 232 -22.81 3.82 -4.67
CA LEU A 232 -23.04 2.71 -3.75
C LEU A 232 -24.45 2.71 -3.14
N ALA A 233 -25.14 3.84 -3.11
CA ALA A 233 -26.55 3.92 -2.78
C ALA A 233 -27.46 3.19 -3.81
N LYS A 234 -26.98 2.99 -5.04
CA LYS A 234 -27.73 2.36 -6.14
C LYS A 234 -27.29 0.92 -6.44
N GLN A 235 -26.13 0.54 -5.98
CA GLN A 235 -25.53 -0.79 -6.24
C GLN A 235 -24.60 -1.19 -5.10
N ARG A 236 -24.45 -2.51 -4.92
CA ARG A 236 -23.70 -3.05 -3.77
C ARG A 236 -22.18 -2.80 -3.85
N PHE A 237 -21.60 -2.85 -5.05
CA PHE A 237 -20.16 -2.72 -5.30
C PHE A 237 -19.92 -1.77 -6.47
N LEU A 238 -18.70 -1.27 -6.62
CA LEU A 238 -18.34 -0.31 -7.67
C LEU A 238 -18.60 -0.86 -9.09
N GLY A 239 -18.44 -2.17 -9.29
CA GLY A 239 -18.76 -2.87 -10.53
C GLY A 239 -20.19 -3.44 -10.59
N GLY A 240 -21.09 -3.06 -9.68
CA GLY A 240 -22.48 -3.53 -9.65
C GLY A 240 -22.73 -4.62 -8.60
N ALA A 241 -23.10 -5.85 -9.03
CA ALA A 241 -23.51 -6.92 -8.11
C ALA A 241 -22.34 -7.73 -7.52
N LYS A 242 -21.15 -7.66 -8.10
CA LYS A 242 -19.99 -8.46 -7.70
C LYS A 242 -18.86 -7.60 -7.15
N PHE A 243 -18.28 -8.06 -6.04
CA PHE A 243 -17.06 -7.49 -5.45
C PHE A 243 -15.88 -7.62 -6.42
N SER A 244 -15.10 -6.56 -6.56
CA SER A 244 -13.96 -6.47 -7.47
C SER A 244 -12.69 -5.96 -6.77
N TRP A 245 -11.59 -6.00 -7.50
CA TRP A 245 -10.31 -5.43 -7.06
C TRP A 245 -10.41 -3.93 -6.70
N LEU A 246 -11.30 -3.20 -7.36
CA LEU A 246 -11.48 -1.78 -7.12
C LEU A 246 -12.17 -1.51 -5.79
N ASP A 247 -13.14 -2.34 -5.42
CA ASP A 247 -13.78 -2.30 -4.10
C ASP A 247 -12.76 -2.60 -3.00
N LEU A 248 -11.87 -3.58 -3.23
CA LEU A 248 -10.79 -3.92 -2.31
C LEU A 248 -9.84 -2.73 -2.09
N ARG A 249 -9.45 -2.04 -3.16
CA ARG A 249 -8.60 -0.85 -3.06
C ARG A 249 -9.29 0.30 -2.32
N LEU A 250 -10.55 0.56 -2.64
CA LEU A 250 -11.34 1.58 -1.96
C LEU A 250 -11.48 1.26 -0.47
N TYR A 251 -11.84 0.03 -0.13
CA TYR A 251 -11.99 -0.43 1.25
C TYR A 251 -10.76 -0.15 2.11
N HIS A 252 -9.57 -0.48 1.62
CA HIS A 252 -8.33 -0.29 2.40
C HIS A 252 -8.00 1.18 2.66
N THR A 253 -8.48 2.10 1.85
CA THR A 253 -8.39 3.53 2.13
C THR A 253 -9.47 3.96 3.13
N LEU A 254 -10.72 3.55 2.91
CA LEU A 254 -11.84 3.98 3.74
C LEU A 254 -11.77 3.47 5.18
N VAL A 255 -11.33 2.22 5.40
CA VAL A 255 -11.19 1.67 6.77
C VAL A 255 -10.13 2.42 7.60
N ARG A 256 -9.22 3.14 6.94
CA ARG A 256 -8.19 3.99 7.57
C ARG A 256 -8.57 5.47 7.60
N PHE A 257 -9.74 5.83 7.04
CA PHE A 257 -10.07 7.22 6.85
C PHE A 257 -10.14 7.97 8.18
N ASP A 258 -11.02 7.55 9.08
CA ASP A 258 -11.20 8.21 10.37
C ASP A 258 -10.00 8.03 11.31
N PRO A 259 -9.48 6.79 11.55
CA PRO A 259 -8.43 6.60 12.53
C PRO A 259 -7.06 7.13 12.10
N VAL A 260 -6.83 7.31 10.80
CA VAL A 260 -5.52 7.70 10.27
C VAL A 260 -5.57 9.00 9.49
N TYR A 261 -6.32 9.02 8.36
CA TYR A 261 -6.21 10.15 7.42
C TYR A 261 -6.85 11.43 7.94
N VAL A 262 -7.98 11.37 8.63
CA VAL A 262 -8.62 12.54 9.25
C VAL A 262 -7.71 13.17 10.32
N VAL A 263 -6.96 12.34 11.07
CA VAL A 263 -6.01 12.81 12.09
C VAL A 263 -4.82 13.53 11.46
N TYR A 264 -4.32 13.04 10.33
CA TYR A 264 -3.18 13.63 9.61
C TYR A 264 -3.57 14.73 8.64
N CYS A 265 -4.87 14.86 8.31
CA CYS A 265 -5.42 15.92 7.47
C CYS A 265 -6.31 16.87 8.30
N PRO A 266 -5.80 17.46 9.40
CA PRO A 266 -6.64 18.12 10.39
C PRO A 266 -7.03 19.50 9.92
N ARG A 267 -8.03 19.68 9.12
CA ARG A 267 -8.78 20.93 8.95
C ARG A 267 -9.80 20.94 7.83
N SER A 268 -10.66 19.99 7.78
CA SER A 268 -12.02 20.28 7.31
C SER A 268 -13.00 20.01 8.46
N ALA A 269 -12.91 20.85 9.49
CA ALA A 269 -13.99 20.97 10.44
C ALA A 269 -15.22 21.37 9.65
N SER A 270 -16.21 20.49 9.59
CA SER A 270 -17.61 20.66 9.23
C SER A 270 -18.16 19.77 8.11
N PHE A 271 -17.73 18.51 8.04
CA PHE A 271 -18.61 17.50 7.45
C PHE A 271 -18.99 16.50 8.56
N ALA A 272 -20.02 16.88 9.32
CA ALA A 272 -20.81 15.90 10.06
C ALA A 272 -21.48 15.01 9.00
N PHE A 273 -21.12 13.73 8.94
CA PHE A 273 -21.98 12.75 8.30
C PHE A 273 -23.32 12.81 9.02
N SER A 274 -24.35 13.32 8.36
CA SER A 274 -25.72 13.20 8.85
C SER A 274 -26.07 11.73 8.73
N SER A 275 -26.21 11.09 9.89
CA SER A 275 -26.73 9.73 10.11
C SER A 275 -28.05 9.48 9.40
#